data_a7d1665b768c1ae0512317f3473b6e20
#
_entry.id   a7d1665b768c1ae0512317f3473b6e20
#
_cell.length_a   1.000
_cell.length_b   1.000
_cell.length_c   1.000
_cell.angle_alpha   90.00
_cell.angle_beta   90.00
_cell.angle_gamma   90.00
#
_symmetry.space_group_name_H-M   'P 1'
#
loop_
_entity.id
_entity.type
_entity.pdbx_description
1 polymer ?
#
loop_
_entity_poly.entity_id
_entity_poly.type
_entity_poly.pdbx_seq_one_letter_code
_entity_poly.pdbx_strand_id
1 'polypeptide(L)'
;MGIKLNVVEHNLHQVEVDAAQMLFHIPTSSLFTQDELTTGILTALRAGADSPEQVHAALLGRFLSADVDEALQDLVALEVVSDGSPLTGDVITGKVSKTALNTVVLNVNTGCNLSCTYCYKEDLDKPTEGKRMSAETAIASVEMLLDQSPDEERYSVVFFGGEPLSNRPLIEYMVDYCERRFGELGKQVDFIMTTNATMLTEDIVDYLNQHRFGLSISMDGPKAIHDKNRITVSGQGTYEVVRRKAEMLLSRYDSRPVGARVTLTRGTTEVEAIWDHLINDLGFAEVGFAPVTSGDISSFNLTESELVTLFGNFKALGRRYLDAALKGENIGFSNLHQLLTDIHEGHKKSLPCGAGLKMLAVDYKGELNLCHRFTGSSLPTFGNVHGEVDNASLTEFLSERLDRSNTGCQTCRIRNLCSGGCYHESYSRYGDPQHPNYHYCELLRDWVDFGIDVYAKIMNSNPEFITHHIVPRKVH
;
A
#
# COMPACT_ATOMS: atom_id res chain seq x y z
N MET A 1 38.97 -22.53 -14.12
CA MET A 1 37.66 -23.13 -13.95
C MET A 1 36.77 -22.46 -14.99
N GLY A 2 36.10 -23.24 -15.87
CA GLY A 2 35.19 -22.66 -16.85
C GLY A 2 33.97 -22.02 -16.15
N ILE A 3 33.42 -20.98 -16.76
CA ILE A 3 32.17 -20.37 -16.32
C ILE A 3 31.08 -21.43 -16.39
N LYS A 4 30.34 -21.63 -15.28
CA LYS A 4 29.25 -22.58 -15.25
C LYS A 4 27.90 -21.80 -15.23
N LEU A 5 27.17 -21.92 -16.34
CA LEU A 5 25.89 -21.26 -16.52
C LEU A 5 24.74 -22.07 -15.91
N ASN A 6 23.85 -21.42 -15.19
CA ASN A 6 22.61 -22.02 -14.66
C ASN A 6 21.47 -21.00 -14.68
N VAL A 7 20.26 -21.46 -14.97
CA VAL A 7 19.06 -20.61 -14.84
C VAL A 7 18.78 -20.35 -13.34
N VAL A 8 18.56 -19.09 -12.99
CA VAL A 8 18.20 -18.68 -11.63
C VAL A 8 16.68 -18.74 -11.48
N GLU A 9 16.15 -19.97 -11.34
CA GLU A 9 14.69 -20.21 -11.38
C GLU A 9 13.89 -19.43 -10.33
N HIS A 10 14.45 -19.18 -9.15
CA HIS A 10 13.76 -18.42 -8.09
C HIS A 10 13.68 -16.92 -8.36
N ASN A 11 14.35 -16.41 -9.40
CA ASN A 11 14.23 -15.05 -9.90
C ASN A 11 13.16 -14.90 -10.98
N LEU A 12 12.60 -16.00 -11.44
CA LEU A 12 11.73 -16.03 -12.61
C LEU A 12 10.34 -16.53 -12.27
N HIS A 13 9.33 -15.85 -12.78
CA HIS A 13 7.96 -16.32 -12.76
C HIS A 13 7.39 -16.24 -14.18
N GLN A 14 7.09 -17.41 -14.76
CA GLN A 14 6.49 -17.49 -16.10
C GLN A 14 5.01 -17.15 -16.02
N VAL A 15 4.57 -16.27 -16.90
CA VAL A 15 3.17 -15.85 -17.02
C VAL A 15 2.74 -16.00 -18.48
N GLU A 16 1.59 -16.61 -18.72
CA GLU A 16 0.98 -16.67 -20.04
C GLU A 16 -0.06 -15.58 -20.19
N VAL A 17 0.11 -14.72 -21.19
CA VAL A 17 -0.80 -13.61 -21.48
C VAL A 17 -1.18 -13.70 -22.96
N ASP A 18 -2.47 -13.92 -23.25
CA ASP A 18 -3.01 -14.01 -24.61
C ASP A 18 -2.20 -14.99 -25.51
N ALA A 19 -1.86 -16.17 -24.97
CA ALA A 19 -1.02 -17.20 -25.57
C ALA A 19 0.45 -16.81 -25.81
N ALA A 20 0.89 -15.63 -25.40
CA ALA A 20 2.30 -15.25 -25.37
C ALA A 20 2.93 -15.62 -24.03
N GLN A 21 4.13 -16.23 -24.08
CA GLN A 21 4.90 -16.48 -22.88
C GLN A 21 5.66 -15.22 -22.49
N MET A 22 5.43 -14.77 -21.25
CA MET A 22 6.10 -13.63 -20.64
C MET A 22 6.86 -14.07 -19.39
N LEU A 23 7.91 -13.35 -19.06
CA LEU A 23 8.74 -13.59 -17.91
C LEU A 23 8.65 -12.42 -16.95
N PHE A 24 8.08 -12.64 -15.78
CA PHE A 24 8.16 -11.67 -14.70
C PHE A 24 9.46 -11.91 -13.93
N HIS A 25 10.38 -10.96 -14.05
CA HIS A 25 11.67 -10.99 -13.36
C HIS A 25 11.50 -10.40 -11.95
N ILE A 26 11.54 -11.27 -10.95
CA ILE A 26 11.22 -10.95 -9.58
C ILE A 26 12.18 -9.92 -8.97
N PRO A 27 13.53 -10.01 -9.17
CA PRO A 27 14.45 -9.03 -8.60
C PRO A 27 14.22 -7.58 -9.05
N THR A 28 13.76 -7.36 -10.28
CA THR A 28 13.47 -6.02 -10.81
C THR A 28 11.99 -5.65 -10.76
N SER A 29 11.10 -6.62 -10.44
CA SER A 29 9.64 -6.50 -10.58
C SER A 29 9.21 -6.09 -12.00
N SER A 30 9.96 -6.49 -13.01
CA SER A 30 9.75 -6.12 -14.42
C SER A 30 9.22 -7.30 -15.23
N LEU A 31 8.42 -6.99 -16.24
CA LEU A 31 7.82 -7.96 -17.14
C LEU A 31 8.49 -7.90 -18.50
N PHE A 32 8.95 -9.04 -19.01
CA PHE A 32 9.63 -9.18 -20.29
C PHE A 32 8.88 -10.15 -21.20
N THR A 33 8.79 -9.84 -22.49
CA THR A 33 8.34 -10.80 -23.51
C THR A 33 9.50 -11.75 -23.80
N GLN A 34 9.25 -13.05 -23.78
CA GLN A 34 10.22 -14.04 -24.19
C GLN A 34 10.21 -14.18 -25.71
N ASP A 35 11.30 -13.77 -26.36
CA ASP A 35 11.52 -14.04 -27.77
C ASP A 35 11.99 -15.50 -27.98
N GLU A 36 12.09 -15.91 -29.24
CA GLU A 36 12.52 -17.26 -29.60
C GLU A 36 13.96 -17.55 -29.16
N LEU A 37 14.85 -16.54 -29.15
CA LEU A 37 16.26 -16.69 -28.78
C LEU A 37 16.36 -16.90 -27.25
N THR A 38 15.74 -16.02 -26.46
CA THR A 38 15.68 -16.14 -24.99
C THR A 38 15.08 -17.48 -24.58
N THR A 39 13.97 -17.88 -25.22
CA THR A 39 13.32 -19.17 -24.99
C THR A 39 14.26 -20.34 -25.31
N GLY A 40 14.98 -20.24 -26.40
CA GLY A 40 15.97 -21.25 -26.83
C GLY A 40 17.11 -21.39 -25.82
N ILE A 41 17.70 -20.29 -25.38
CA ILE A 41 18.78 -20.26 -24.38
C ILE A 41 18.31 -20.88 -23.06
N LEU A 42 17.18 -20.43 -22.51
CA LEU A 42 16.66 -20.95 -21.24
C LEU A 42 16.33 -22.45 -21.35
N THR A 43 15.81 -22.90 -22.49
CA THR A 43 15.51 -24.31 -22.75
C THR A 43 16.78 -25.13 -22.79
N ALA A 44 17.84 -24.67 -23.48
CA ALA A 44 19.13 -25.35 -23.54
C ALA A 44 19.77 -25.51 -22.16
N LEU A 45 19.76 -24.44 -21.36
CA LEU A 45 20.30 -24.45 -20.00
C LEU A 45 19.51 -25.41 -19.08
N ARG A 46 18.18 -25.39 -19.15
CA ARG A 46 17.31 -26.34 -18.42
C ARG A 46 17.49 -27.79 -18.86
N ALA A 47 17.89 -28.02 -20.12
CA ALA A 47 18.21 -29.33 -20.64
C ALA A 47 19.63 -29.83 -20.25
N GLY A 48 20.42 -29.00 -19.55
CA GLY A 48 21.72 -29.39 -19.01
C GLY A 48 22.93 -28.76 -19.70
N ALA A 49 22.75 -27.85 -20.67
CA ALA A 49 23.85 -27.02 -21.14
C ALA A 49 24.34 -26.16 -19.97
N ASP A 50 25.65 -26.09 -19.70
CA ASP A 50 26.21 -25.37 -18.59
C ASP A 50 27.41 -24.47 -18.96
N SER A 51 27.61 -24.27 -20.26
CA SER A 51 28.61 -23.34 -20.76
C SER A 51 28.12 -22.62 -22.03
N PRO A 52 28.71 -21.48 -22.40
CA PRO A 52 28.37 -20.77 -23.62
C PRO A 52 28.50 -21.66 -24.87
N GLU A 53 29.56 -22.50 -24.94
CA GLU A 53 29.80 -23.39 -26.07
C GLU A 53 28.69 -24.43 -26.23
N GLN A 54 28.16 -24.96 -25.13
CA GLN A 54 27.04 -25.92 -25.16
C GLN A 54 25.73 -25.25 -25.56
N VAL A 55 25.49 -24.01 -25.11
CA VAL A 55 24.35 -23.23 -25.56
C VAL A 55 24.42 -22.95 -27.06
N HIS A 56 25.59 -22.51 -27.56
CA HIS A 56 25.80 -22.33 -28.99
C HIS A 56 25.56 -23.63 -29.79
N ALA A 57 26.04 -24.76 -29.28
CA ALA A 57 25.82 -26.06 -29.93
C ALA A 57 24.32 -26.41 -29.99
N ALA A 58 23.58 -26.15 -28.95
CA ALA A 58 22.13 -26.39 -28.88
C ALA A 58 21.30 -25.48 -29.82
N LEU A 59 21.80 -24.29 -30.12
CA LEU A 59 21.11 -23.28 -30.95
C LEU A 59 21.71 -23.18 -32.39
N LEU A 60 22.66 -24.06 -32.72
CA LEU A 60 23.35 -24.02 -34.00
C LEU A 60 22.37 -24.08 -35.19
N GLY A 61 22.55 -23.15 -36.12
CA GLY A 61 21.72 -23.05 -37.34
C GLY A 61 20.36 -22.37 -37.14
N ARG A 62 20.02 -21.97 -35.90
CA ARG A 62 18.78 -21.22 -35.60
C ARG A 62 19.06 -19.73 -35.44
N PHE A 63 20.18 -19.37 -34.82
CA PHE A 63 20.53 -17.98 -34.48
C PHE A 63 22.01 -17.72 -34.82
N LEU A 64 22.37 -16.45 -34.99
CA LEU A 64 23.76 -16.04 -35.14
C LEU A 64 24.50 -16.15 -33.80
N SER A 65 25.76 -16.57 -33.82
CA SER A 65 26.54 -16.70 -32.59
C SER A 65 26.67 -15.38 -31.82
N ALA A 66 26.81 -14.27 -32.54
CA ALA A 66 26.86 -12.94 -31.90
C ALA A 66 25.60 -12.58 -31.13
N ASP A 67 24.42 -12.92 -31.67
CA ASP A 67 23.13 -12.64 -31.01
C ASP A 67 22.97 -13.50 -29.73
N VAL A 68 23.45 -14.77 -29.79
CA VAL A 68 23.46 -15.68 -28.64
C VAL A 68 24.39 -15.16 -27.54
N ASP A 69 25.57 -14.64 -27.90
CA ASP A 69 26.53 -14.08 -26.95
C ASP A 69 25.96 -12.79 -26.27
N GLU A 70 25.36 -11.88 -27.03
CA GLU A 70 24.72 -10.67 -26.53
C GLU A 70 23.58 -11.04 -25.58
N ALA A 71 22.68 -11.92 -25.99
CA ALA A 71 21.56 -12.36 -25.17
C ALA A 71 22.01 -13.04 -23.86
N LEU A 72 23.06 -13.87 -23.91
CA LEU A 72 23.64 -14.51 -22.73
C LEU A 72 24.22 -13.47 -21.76
N GLN A 73 24.93 -12.45 -22.28
CA GLN A 73 25.44 -11.35 -21.45
C GLN A 73 24.32 -10.58 -20.75
N ASP A 74 23.26 -10.25 -21.48
CA ASP A 74 22.09 -9.57 -20.92
C ASP A 74 21.38 -10.42 -19.86
N LEU A 75 21.19 -11.71 -20.11
CA LEU A 75 20.57 -12.63 -19.16
C LEU A 75 21.41 -12.83 -17.88
N VAL A 76 22.74 -12.78 -18.00
CA VAL A 76 23.64 -12.80 -16.84
C VAL A 76 23.60 -11.48 -16.09
N ALA A 77 23.62 -10.35 -16.78
CA ALA A 77 23.55 -9.01 -16.19
C ALA A 77 22.22 -8.79 -15.43
N LEU A 78 21.13 -9.39 -15.92
CA LEU A 78 19.81 -9.39 -15.27
C LEU A 78 19.66 -10.47 -14.19
N GLU A 79 20.68 -11.31 -13.94
CA GLU A 79 20.57 -12.43 -12.99
C GLU A 79 19.44 -13.43 -13.33
N VAL A 80 19.06 -13.51 -14.58
CA VAL A 80 18.20 -14.58 -15.15
C VAL A 80 19.02 -15.87 -15.30
N VAL A 81 20.28 -15.70 -15.68
CA VAL A 81 21.29 -16.75 -15.74
C VAL A 81 22.43 -16.39 -14.79
N SER A 82 22.89 -17.35 -14.00
CA SER A 82 24.08 -17.20 -13.14
C SER A 82 25.29 -17.76 -13.88
N ASP A 83 26.41 -17.08 -13.84
CA ASP A 83 27.73 -17.51 -14.27
C ASP A 83 28.62 -18.02 -13.11
N GLY A 84 28.02 -18.15 -11.92
CA GLY A 84 28.71 -18.51 -10.68
C GLY A 84 29.12 -17.28 -9.85
N SER A 85 28.89 -16.06 -10.35
CA SER A 85 29.06 -14.82 -9.59
C SER A 85 28.00 -14.71 -8.51
N PRO A 86 28.29 -14.02 -7.38
CA PRO A 86 27.28 -13.76 -6.36
C PRO A 86 26.10 -12.96 -6.93
N LEU A 87 24.88 -13.42 -6.71
CA LEU A 87 23.68 -12.71 -7.11
C LEU A 87 23.51 -11.45 -6.24
N THR A 88 23.25 -10.32 -6.88
CA THR A 88 23.09 -9.02 -6.22
C THR A 88 21.63 -8.72 -5.88
N GLY A 89 20.69 -9.36 -6.62
CA GLY A 89 19.24 -9.12 -6.50
C GLY A 89 18.55 -9.91 -5.40
N ASP A 90 19.21 -10.89 -4.82
CA ASP A 90 18.54 -11.93 -4.03
C ASP A 90 18.33 -11.62 -2.56
N VAL A 91 18.96 -10.61 -2.05
CA VAL A 91 18.87 -10.43 -0.61
C VAL A 91 18.63 -8.97 -0.28
N ILE A 92 17.39 -8.65 0.06
CA ILE A 92 17.15 -7.55 0.95
C ILE A 92 17.69 -7.99 2.34
N THR A 93 18.98 -8.27 2.41
CA THR A 93 19.73 -8.44 3.65
C THR A 93 20.48 -7.15 3.85
N GLY A 94 19.84 -6.22 4.48
CA GLY A 94 20.46 -4.97 4.87
C GLY A 94 19.98 -4.60 6.25
N LYS A 95 20.82 -3.92 7.00
CA LYS A 95 20.37 -3.18 8.16
C LYS A 95 19.81 -1.85 7.65
N VAL A 96 18.66 -1.45 8.15
CA VAL A 96 18.18 -0.08 7.97
C VAL A 96 19.15 0.82 8.74
N SER A 97 19.93 1.59 8.02
CA SER A 97 20.96 2.46 8.62
C SER A 97 20.41 3.87 8.95
N LYS A 98 19.37 4.29 8.24
CA LYS A 98 18.74 5.60 8.42
C LYS A 98 17.27 5.53 7.98
N THR A 99 16.41 6.21 8.72
CA THR A 99 15.04 6.48 8.31
C THR A 99 14.97 7.82 7.58
N ALA A 100 14.06 7.95 6.61
CA ALA A 100 13.80 9.19 5.88
C ALA A 100 12.35 9.61 6.13
N LEU A 101 12.09 10.07 7.37
CA LEU A 101 10.74 10.45 7.81
C LEU A 101 10.28 11.70 7.06
N ASN A 102 9.26 11.59 6.25
CA ASN A 102 8.64 12.72 5.56
C ASN A 102 7.13 12.83 5.82
N THR A 103 6.61 11.95 6.66
CA THR A 103 5.18 11.90 7.00
C THR A 103 5.00 11.76 8.51
N VAL A 104 4.18 12.61 9.09
CA VAL A 104 3.73 12.48 10.48
C VAL A 104 2.22 12.27 10.53
N VAL A 105 1.78 11.28 11.30
CA VAL A 105 0.37 11.02 11.56
C VAL A 105 0.01 11.54 12.95
N LEU A 106 -0.73 12.63 13.01
CA LEU A 106 -1.18 13.25 14.25
C LEU A 106 -2.49 12.61 14.70
N ASN A 107 -2.47 11.87 15.81
CA ASN A 107 -3.69 11.39 16.45
C ASN A 107 -4.27 12.55 17.28
N VAL A 108 -4.96 13.48 16.61
CA VAL A 108 -5.43 14.74 17.18
C VAL A 108 -6.48 14.57 18.29
N ASN A 109 -7.14 13.42 18.31
CA ASN A 109 -8.10 13.05 19.33
C ASN A 109 -8.27 11.53 19.41
N THR A 110 -8.29 10.94 20.61
CA THR A 110 -8.57 9.51 20.79
C THR A 110 -10.07 9.19 20.70
N GLY A 111 -10.94 10.14 21.10
CA GLY A 111 -12.39 9.98 21.08
C GLY A 111 -12.99 10.04 19.69
N CYS A 112 -14.12 9.37 19.52
CA CYS A 112 -14.92 9.37 18.29
C CYS A 112 -16.39 9.59 18.62
N ASN A 113 -17.11 10.24 17.72
CA ASN A 113 -18.55 10.40 17.83
C ASN A 113 -19.37 9.20 17.33
N LEU A 114 -18.68 8.15 16.86
CA LEU A 114 -19.25 6.86 16.47
C LEU A 114 -18.70 5.72 17.34
N SER A 115 -19.43 4.61 17.35
CA SER A 115 -19.07 3.37 18.06
C SER A 115 -19.07 2.18 17.08
N CYS A 116 -18.24 2.29 16.01
CA CYS A 116 -18.13 1.25 15.00
C CYS A 116 -17.67 -0.07 15.62
N THR A 117 -18.43 -1.14 15.43
CA THR A 117 -18.24 -2.41 16.15
C THR A 117 -16.90 -3.12 15.90
N TYR A 118 -16.25 -2.86 14.77
CA TYR A 118 -14.95 -3.42 14.41
C TYR A 118 -13.78 -2.48 14.71
N CYS A 119 -14.03 -1.33 15.33
CA CYS A 119 -13.00 -0.31 15.50
C CYS A 119 -11.98 -0.73 16.58
N TYR A 120 -10.70 -0.53 16.27
CA TYR A 120 -9.59 -0.88 17.15
C TYR A 120 -9.12 0.28 18.04
N LYS A 121 -9.75 1.47 17.93
CA LYS A 121 -9.34 2.65 18.69
C LYS A 121 -9.78 2.60 20.14
N GLU A 122 -8.95 3.13 21.02
CA GLU A 122 -9.28 3.35 22.44
C GLU A 122 -10.39 4.40 22.62
N ASP A 123 -11.02 4.40 23.77
CA ASP A 123 -12.03 5.39 24.20
C ASP A 123 -13.28 5.50 23.30
N LEU A 124 -13.58 4.46 22.50
CA LEU A 124 -14.75 4.49 21.61
C LEU A 124 -16.09 4.59 22.33
N ASP A 125 -16.21 3.97 23.50
CA ASP A 125 -17.41 4.05 24.33
C ASP A 125 -17.56 5.40 25.05
N LYS A 126 -16.51 6.24 24.99
CA LYS A 126 -16.41 7.50 25.70
C LYS A 126 -15.95 8.65 24.80
N PRO A 127 -16.65 8.94 23.71
CA PRO A 127 -16.23 9.95 22.75
C PRO A 127 -16.09 11.35 23.36
N THR A 128 -16.84 11.64 24.42
CA THR A 128 -16.76 12.92 25.17
C THR A 128 -15.58 12.98 26.14
N GLU A 129 -15.01 11.84 26.51
CA GLU A 129 -13.84 11.73 27.41
C GLU A 129 -12.52 11.53 26.64
N GLY A 130 -12.58 11.53 25.30
CA GLY A 130 -11.40 11.35 24.44
C GLY A 130 -10.29 12.34 24.74
N LYS A 131 -9.05 11.86 24.72
CA LYS A 131 -7.86 12.70 24.92
C LYS A 131 -7.58 13.50 23.66
N ARG A 132 -7.30 14.79 23.82
CA ARG A 132 -6.96 15.70 22.73
C ARG A 132 -5.48 16.02 22.72
N MET A 133 -4.88 16.03 21.54
CA MET A 133 -3.52 16.51 21.34
C MET A 133 -3.47 18.04 21.56
N SER A 134 -2.43 18.52 22.21
CA SER A 134 -2.19 19.96 22.36
C SER A 134 -1.52 20.53 21.11
N ALA A 135 -1.63 21.84 20.92
CA ALA A 135 -0.93 22.54 19.84
C ALA A 135 0.60 22.41 20.01
N GLU A 136 1.09 22.45 21.23
CA GLU A 136 2.52 22.26 21.52
C GLU A 136 3.03 20.90 21.03
N THR A 137 2.30 19.82 21.34
CA THR A 137 2.64 18.46 20.87
C THR A 137 2.58 18.36 19.33
N ALA A 138 1.56 18.95 18.72
CA ALA A 138 1.41 18.93 17.27
C ALA A 138 2.53 19.70 16.56
N ILE A 139 2.93 20.87 17.07
CA ILE A 139 4.09 21.64 16.58
C ILE A 139 5.38 20.82 16.73
N ALA A 140 5.64 20.28 17.94
CA ALA A 140 6.82 19.46 18.20
C ALA A 140 6.92 18.26 17.25
N SER A 141 5.77 17.69 16.85
CA SER A 141 5.70 16.59 15.88
C SER A 141 6.16 17.02 14.48
N VAL A 142 5.81 18.22 14.06
CA VAL A 142 6.21 18.76 12.74
C VAL A 142 7.68 19.17 12.78
N GLU A 143 8.15 19.82 13.83
CA GLU A 143 9.56 20.20 13.97
C GLU A 143 10.46 18.94 14.05
N MET A 144 10.05 17.90 14.80
CA MET A 144 10.72 16.60 14.80
C MET A 144 10.86 16.03 13.39
N LEU A 145 9.80 16.11 12.56
CA LEU A 145 9.85 15.62 11.19
C LEU A 145 10.87 16.37 10.33
N LEU A 146 10.92 17.72 10.47
CA LEU A 146 11.88 18.58 9.78
C LEU A 146 13.33 18.29 10.23
N ASP A 147 13.55 18.05 11.52
CA ASP A 147 14.86 17.73 12.08
C ASP A 147 15.38 16.35 11.65
N GLN A 148 14.48 15.34 11.57
CA GLN A 148 14.85 13.99 11.15
C GLN A 148 15.20 13.90 9.65
N SER A 149 14.62 14.73 8.81
CA SER A 149 14.81 14.66 7.36
C SER A 149 14.88 16.04 6.73
N PRO A 150 15.90 16.86 7.07
CA PRO A 150 15.98 18.25 6.62
C PRO A 150 16.17 18.40 5.09
N ASP A 151 16.63 17.36 4.40
CA ASP A 151 16.89 17.38 2.96
C ASP A 151 15.65 17.06 2.11
N GLU A 152 14.55 16.58 2.71
CA GLU A 152 13.31 16.33 2.00
C GLU A 152 12.68 17.65 1.52
N GLU A 153 12.14 17.65 0.30
CA GLU A 153 11.49 18.83 -0.28
C GLU A 153 9.99 18.86 0.02
N ARG A 154 9.38 17.66 0.23
CA ARG A 154 7.94 17.49 0.42
C ARG A 154 7.62 16.62 1.61
N TYR A 155 6.70 17.10 2.43
CA TYR A 155 6.26 16.43 3.65
C TYR A 155 4.75 16.23 3.64
N SER A 156 4.28 15.31 4.48
CA SER A 156 2.85 15.06 4.68
C SER A 156 2.49 15.14 6.15
N VAL A 157 1.43 15.86 6.46
CA VAL A 157 0.80 15.89 7.78
C VAL A 157 -0.57 15.19 7.65
N VAL A 158 -0.71 14.05 8.32
CA VAL A 158 -1.92 13.23 8.30
C VAL A 158 -2.69 13.47 9.58
N PHE A 159 -3.88 14.05 9.48
CA PHE A 159 -4.79 14.19 10.62
C PHE A 159 -5.61 12.92 10.79
N PHE A 160 -5.46 12.30 11.95
CA PHE A 160 -6.08 11.03 12.27
C PHE A 160 -6.55 11.02 13.74
N GLY A 161 -7.14 9.91 14.20
CA GLY A 161 -7.59 9.75 15.58
C GLY A 161 -8.81 8.87 15.67
N GLY A 162 -9.69 9.11 16.64
CA GLY A 162 -11.05 8.58 16.64
C GLY A 162 -11.84 9.20 15.49
N GLU A 163 -12.25 10.48 15.63
CA GLU A 163 -12.71 11.31 14.52
C GLU A 163 -11.93 12.64 14.54
N PRO A 164 -11.08 12.92 13.55
CA PRO A 164 -10.21 14.10 13.57
C PRO A 164 -10.99 15.42 13.60
N LEU A 165 -12.13 15.52 12.91
CA LEU A 165 -12.94 16.74 12.89
C LEU A 165 -13.51 17.14 14.27
N SER A 166 -13.49 16.24 15.26
CA SER A 166 -13.84 16.58 16.63
C SER A 166 -12.80 17.50 17.31
N ASN A 167 -11.61 17.65 16.72
CA ASN A 167 -10.58 18.60 17.14
C ASN A 167 -10.23 19.58 16.00
N ARG A 168 -11.26 20.06 15.29
CA ARG A 168 -11.12 21.03 14.19
C ARG A 168 -10.25 22.26 14.55
N PRO A 169 -10.35 22.88 15.74
CA PRO A 169 -9.51 24.02 16.06
C PRO A 169 -8.00 23.72 16.01
N LEU A 170 -7.59 22.52 16.42
CA LEU A 170 -6.17 22.11 16.28
C LEU A 170 -5.78 21.90 14.82
N ILE A 171 -6.67 21.31 14.02
CA ILE A 171 -6.40 21.08 12.58
C ILE A 171 -6.18 22.42 11.88
N GLU A 172 -7.07 23.39 12.05
CA GLU A 172 -6.97 24.72 11.46
C GLU A 172 -5.68 25.42 11.89
N TYR A 173 -5.38 25.39 13.20
CA TYR A 173 -4.15 25.96 13.73
C TYR A 173 -2.89 25.31 13.11
N MET A 174 -2.89 24.00 12.96
CA MET A 174 -1.72 23.28 12.39
C MET A 174 -1.57 23.50 10.90
N VAL A 175 -2.66 23.65 10.15
CA VAL A 175 -2.59 24.00 8.72
C VAL A 175 -1.92 25.37 8.57
N ASP A 176 -2.40 26.38 9.29
CA ASP A 176 -1.80 27.72 9.24
C ASP A 176 -0.32 27.72 9.67
N TYR A 177 -0.01 26.95 10.72
CA TYR A 177 1.37 26.78 11.17
C TYR A 177 2.25 26.14 10.12
N CYS A 178 1.81 25.04 9.53
CA CYS A 178 2.59 24.28 8.54
C CYS A 178 2.78 25.07 7.25
N GLU A 179 1.73 25.70 6.69
CA GLU A 179 1.83 26.48 5.47
C GLU A 179 2.87 27.62 5.62
N ARG A 180 2.85 28.33 6.75
CA ARG A 180 3.85 29.36 7.05
C ARG A 180 5.23 28.75 7.22
N ARG A 181 5.39 27.72 8.09
CA ARG A 181 6.68 27.15 8.46
C ARG A 181 7.39 26.48 7.28
N PHE A 182 6.67 25.69 6.49
CA PHE A 182 7.23 25.06 5.29
C PHE A 182 7.49 26.10 4.19
N GLY A 183 6.64 27.11 4.05
CA GLY A 183 6.85 28.24 3.12
C GLY A 183 8.13 29.02 3.44
N GLU A 184 8.41 29.32 4.73
CA GLU A 184 9.66 29.96 5.18
C GLU A 184 10.91 29.12 4.83
N LEU A 185 10.78 27.80 4.78
CA LEU A 185 11.86 26.88 4.44
C LEU A 185 11.96 26.57 2.93
N GLY A 186 11.04 27.10 2.11
CA GLY A 186 10.96 26.77 0.68
C GLY A 186 10.53 25.32 0.39
N LYS A 187 9.85 24.67 1.33
CA LYS A 187 9.41 23.27 1.28
C LYS A 187 7.92 23.15 1.04
N GLN A 188 7.47 21.97 0.63
CA GLN A 188 6.06 21.68 0.38
C GLN A 188 5.47 20.82 1.51
N VAL A 189 4.20 21.04 1.82
CA VAL A 189 3.45 20.22 2.77
C VAL A 189 2.10 19.82 2.16
N ASP A 190 1.77 18.53 2.31
CA ASP A 190 0.47 17.98 1.97
C ASP A 190 -0.33 17.66 3.25
N PHE A 191 -1.61 18.00 3.23
CA PHE A 191 -2.53 17.64 4.31
C PHE A 191 -3.41 16.47 3.89
N ILE A 192 -3.53 15.48 4.77
CA ILE A 192 -4.29 14.27 4.51
C ILE A 192 -5.23 14.01 5.70
N MET A 193 -6.46 13.59 5.44
CA MET A 193 -7.42 13.26 6.47
C MET A 193 -8.25 12.03 6.09
N THR A 194 -8.45 11.15 7.08
CA THR A 194 -9.48 10.11 7.02
C THR A 194 -10.57 10.46 8.02
N THR A 195 -11.82 10.58 7.59
CA THR A 195 -12.95 10.96 8.42
C THR A 195 -14.16 10.05 8.20
N ASN A 196 -14.99 9.91 9.23
CA ASN A 196 -16.30 9.27 9.12
C ASN A 196 -17.38 10.17 8.47
N ALA A 197 -17.02 11.38 8.09
CA ALA A 197 -17.81 12.41 7.42
C ALA A 197 -19.02 12.97 8.20
N THR A 198 -19.43 12.39 9.32
CA THR A 198 -20.66 12.80 10.02
C THR A 198 -20.64 14.26 10.49
N MET A 199 -19.45 14.80 10.74
CA MET A 199 -19.24 16.18 11.21
C MET A 199 -18.99 17.18 10.09
N LEU A 200 -18.98 16.79 8.82
CA LEU A 200 -18.79 17.70 7.70
C LEU A 200 -19.94 18.74 7.64
N THR A 201 -19.56 19.99 7.42
CA THR A 201 -20.44 21.11 7.11
C THR A 201 -19.91 21.81 5.86
N GLU A 202 -20.69 22.67 5.23
CA GLU A 202 -20.26 23.35 4.00
C GLU A 202 -18.99 24.17 4.24
N ASP A 203 -18.89 24.89 5.35
CA ASP A 203 -17.71 25.67 5.72
C ASP A 203 -16.47 24.80 5.96
N ILE A 204 -16.64 23.59 6.53
CA ILE A 204 -15.53 22.63 6.66
C ILE A 204 -15.10 22.15 5.29
N VAL A 205 -16.04 21.82 4.39
CA VAL A 205 -15.71 21.37 3.04
C VAL A 205 -14.97 22.46 2.28
N ASP A 206 -15.44 23.70 2.34
CA ASP A 206 -14.79 24.84 1.68
C ASP A 206 -13.37 25.08 2.21
N TYR A 207 -13.18 24.95 3.52
CA TYR A 207 -11.86 25.01 4.15
C TYR A 207 -10.93 23.88 3.67
N LEU A 208 -11.39 22.65 3.68
CA LEU A 208 -10.61 21.49 3.20
C LEU A 208 -10.25 21.61 1.71
N ASN A 209 -11.17 22.17 0.91
CA ASN A 209 -10.95 22.43 -0.51
C ASN A 209 -9.90 23.53 -0.72
N GLN A 210 -9.98 24.62 0.01
CA GLN A 210 -9.02 25.72 -0.04
C GLN A 210 -7.59 25.23 0.25
N HIS A 211 -7.40 24.38 1.25
CA HIS A 211 -6.11 23.83 1.67
C HIS A 211 -5.76 22.49 0.99
N ARG A 212 -6.51 22.09 -0.05
CA ARG A 212 -6.23 20.94 -0.93
C ARG A 212 -5.97 19.62 -0.19
N PHE A 213 -6.79 19.30 0.81
CA PHE A 213 -6.65 18.08 1.59
C PHE A 213 -6.77 16.83 0.71
N GLY A 214 -5.93 15.82 0.93
CA GLY A 214 -6.18 14.46 0.47
C GLY A 214 -7.23 13.82 1.40
N LEU A 215 -8.43 13.55 0.87
CA LEU A 215 -9.55 13.07 1.68
C LEU A 215 -9.86 11.60 1.42
N SER A 216 -10.03 10.86 2.51
CA SER A 216 -10.55 9.49 2.49
C SER A 216 -11.77 9.41 3.40
N ILE A 217 -12.92 9.07 2.83
CA ILE A 217 -14.19 8.97 3.54
C ILE A 217 -14.42 7.51 3.95
N SER A 218 -14.64 7.31 5.24
CA SER A 218 -14.94 6.00 5.80
C SER A 218 -16.39 5.61 5.51
N MET A 219 -16.64 4.85 4.43
CA MET A 219 -17.96 4.39 4.04
C MET A 219 -17.91 2.96 3.49
N ASP A 220 -18.66 2.03 4.10
CA ASP A 220 -18.52 0.60 3.81
C ASP A 220 -19.45 0.11 2.68
N GLY A 221 -20.25 0.98 2.06
CA GLY A 221 -21.11 0.66 0.94
C GLY A 221 -22.60 0.99 1.18
N PRO A 222 -23.53 0.25 0.56
CA PRO A 222 -24.97 0.43 0.74
C PRO A 222 -25.41 0.35 2.21
N LYS A 223 -26.57 0.93 2.51
CA LYS A 223 -27.08 1.07 3.88
C LYS A 223 -26.99 -0.20 4.72
N ALA A 224 -27.41 -1.34 4.18
CA ALA A 224 -27.43 -2.60 4.93
C ALA A 224 -26.02 -3.06 5.33
N ILE A 225 -25.00 -2.79 4.52
CA ILE A 225 -23.60 -3.11 4.78
C ILE A 225 -23.00 -2.09 5.73
N HIS A 226 -23.20 -0.79 5.47
CA HIS A 226 -22.63 0.28 6.27
C HIS A 226 -23.16 0.25 7.71
N ASP A 227 -24.48 0.21 7.88
CA ASP A 227 -25.13 0.28 9.20
C ASP A 227 -24.95 -1.01 10.03
N LYS A 228 -24.46 -2.09 9.45
CA LYS A 228 -24.10 -3.32 10.16
C LYS A 228 -23.04 -3.05 11.25
N ASN A 229 -22.08 -2.19 10.95
CA ASN A 229 -20.94 -1.95 11.83
C ASN A 229 -20.72 -0.47 12.17
N ARG A 230 -21.08 0.46 11.28
CA ARG A 230 -20.87 1.89 11.51
C ARG A 230 -22.10 2.51 12.18
N ILE A 231 -22.06 2.48 13.49
CA ILE A 231 -23.17 2.91 14.35
C ILE A 231 -22.75 4.08 15.24
N THR A 232 -23.74 4.82 15.69
CA THR A 232 -23.58 5.83 16.74
C THR A 232 -23.37 5.17 18.10
N VAL A 233 -22.98 5.94 19.11
CA VAL A 233 -22.91 5.48 20.51
C VAL A 233 -24.24 4.91 21.01
N SER A 234 -25.38 5.43 20.48
CA SER A 234 -26.72 4.91 20.79
C SER A 234 -27.16 3.69 19.96
N GLY A 235 -26.25 3.12 19.14
CA GLY A 235 -26.53 1.94 18.32
C GLY A 235 -27.31 2.19 17.04
N GLN A 236 -27.50 3.45 16.62
CA GLN A 236 -28.19 3.79 15.37
C GLN A 236 -27.21 3.75 14.19
N GLY A 237 -27.67 3.23 13.04
CA GLY A 237 -26.91 3.28 11.80
C GLY A 237 -26.61 4.69 11.34
N THR A 238 -25.50 4.89 10.66
CA THR A 238 -24.99 6.22 10.26
C THR A 238 -25.06 6.47 8.76
N TYR A 239 -25.49 5.51 7.97
CA TYR A 239 -25.50 5.60 6.50
C TYR A 239 -26.17 6.87 5.98
N GLU A 240 -27.39 7.19 6.42
CA GLU A 240 -28.16 8.34 5.89
C GLU A 240 -27.46 9.68 6.15
N VAL A 241 -26.77 9.79 7.28
CA VAL A 241 -25.99 11.00 7.61
C VAL A 241 -24.75 11.04 6.74
N VAL A 242 -24.00 9.95 6.69
CA VAL A 242 -22.73 9.87 5.92
C VAL A 242 -23.00 10.07 4.43
N ARG A 243 -24.03 9.44 3.85
CA ARG A 243 -24.44 9.61 2.46
C ARG A 243 -24.68 11.07 2.11
N ARG A 244 -25.57 11.73 2.86
CA ARG A 244 -25.90 13.14 2.63
C ARG A 244 -24.67 14.06 2.76
N LYS A 245 -23.76 13.77 3.71
CA LYS A 245 -22.52 14.54 3.89
C LYS A 245 -21.50 14.25 2.78
N ALA A 246 -21.43 13.03 2.30
CA ALA A 246 -20.60 12.66 1.15
C ALA A 246 -21.11 13.33 -0.12
N GLU A 247 -22.42 13.31 -0.40
CA GLU A 247 -23.01 14.01 -1.54
C GLU A 247 -22.71 15.53 -1.50
N MET A 248 -22.84 16.16 -0.33
CA MET A 248 -22.48 17.57 -0.13
C MET A 248 -20.98 17.80 -0.39
N LEU A 249 -20.11 16.94 0.14
CA LEU A 249 -18.67 17.01 -0.08
C LEU A 249 -18.34 16.92 -1.58
N LEU A 250 -18.82 15.87 -2.23
CA LEU A 250 -18.51 15.58 -3.63
C LEU A 250 -19.04 16.63 -4.61
N SER A 251 -20.09 17.38 -4.23
CA SER A 251 -20.62 18.47 -5.03
C SER A 251 -19.86 19.80 -4.89
N ARG A 252 -19.01 19.94 -3.86
CA ARG A 252 -18.31 21.21 -3.53
C ARG A 252 -16.78 21.11 -3.58
N TYR A 253 -16.25 19.90 -3.44
CA TYR A 253 -14.83 19.63 -3.33
C TYR A 253 -14.24 19.22 -4.68
N ASP A 254 -13.32 19.98 -5.21
CA ASP A 254 -12.74 19.81 -6.55
C ASP A 254 -11.19 19.86 -6.59
N SER A 255 -10.55 20.20 -5.48
CA SER A 255 -9.09 20.39 -5.44
C SER A 255 -8.28 19.10 -5.59
N ARG A 256 -8.85 17.96 -5.17
CA ARG A 256 -8.27 16.62 -5.30
C ARG A 256 -9.38 15.56 -5.42
N PRO A 257 -9.07 14.39 -6.03
CA PRO A 257 -9.99 13.24 -5.99
C PRO A 257 -10.30 12.81 -4.55
N VAL A 258 -11.58 12.52 -4.27
CA VAL A 258 -12.03 12.01 -2.97
C VAL A 258 -12.22 10.51 -3.04
N GLY A 259 -11.54 9.77 -2.16
CA GLY A 259 -11.64 8.32 -2.07
C GLY A 259 -12.59 7.85 -0.98
N ALA A 260 -13.25 6.71 -1.22
CA ALA A 260 -13.96 5.96 -0.18
C ALA A 260 -13.09 4.84 0.39
N ARG A 261 -13.08 4.67 1.70
CA ARG A 261 -12.38 3.59 2.40
C ARG A 261 -13.38 2.61 2.98
N VAL A 262 -13.35 1.40 2.46
CA VAL A 262 -14.25 0.29 2.84
C VAL A 262 -13.53 -0.66 3.77
N THR A 263 -14.13 -0.97 4.91
CA THR A 263 -13.67 -2.06 5.80
C THR A 263 -14.57 -3.26 5.61
N LEU A 264 -14.01 -4.36 5.10
CA LEU A 264 -14.71 -5.61 4.87
C LEU A 264 -14.66 -6.48 6.12
N THR A 265 -15.81 -6.90 6.61
CA THR A 265 -15.97 -7.77 7.78
C THR A 265 -16.63 -9.09 7.40
N ARG A 266 -16.60 -10.06 8.30
CA ARG A 266 -17.30 -11.34 8.12
C ARG A 266 -18.72 -11.14 7.58
N GLY A 267 -19.08 -11.89 6.56
CA GLY A 267 -20.36 -11.82 5.88
C GLY A 267 -20.47 -10.61 4.93
N THR A 268 -19.35 -10.01 4.50
CA THR A 268 -19.33 -8.91 3.52
C THR A 268 -18.21 -9.15 2.53
N THR A 269 -18.57 -9.64 1.35
CA THR A 269 -17.63 -9.96 0.26
C THR A 269 -18.06 -9.36 -1.08
N GLU A 270 -19.19 -8.64 -1.13
CA GLU A 270 -19.89 -8.15 -2.34
C GLU A 270 -19.23 -6.86 -2.88
N VAL A 271 -17.94 -6.93 -3.23
CA VAL A 271 -17.15 -5.74 -3.61
C VAL A 271 -17.67 -5.03 -4.86
N GLU A 272 -18.24 -5.74 -5.84
CA GLU A 272 -18.80 -5.12 -7.04
C GLU A 272 -20.02 -4.25 -6.70
N ALA A 273 -20.95 -4.76 -5.88
CA ALA A 273 -22.13 -4.00 -5.46
C ALA A 273 -21.74 -2.79 -4.58
N ILE A 274 -20.73 -2.95 -3.73
CA ILE A 274 -20.19 -1.85 -2.93
C ILE A 274 -19.53 -0.80 -3.83
N TRP A 275 -18.73 -1.24 -4.79
CA TRP A 275 -18.08 -0.37 -5.75
C TRP A 275 -19.10 0.38 -6.62
N ASP A 276 -20.09 -0.33 -7.18
CA ASP A 276 -21.17 0.29 -7.98
C ASP A 276 -21.88 1.39 -7.17
N HIS A 277 -22.20 1.11 -5.91
CA HIS A 277 -22.83 2.10 -5.03
C HIS A 277 -21.95 3.33 -4.77
N LEU A 278 -20.69 3.13 -4.44
CA LEU A 278 -19.80 4.24 -4.08
C LEU A 278 -19.35 5.07 -5.29
N ILE A 279 -19.09 4.44 -6.42
CA ILE A 279 -18.64 5.13 -7.64
C ILE A 279 -19.84 5.65 -8.44
N ASN A 280 -20.77 4.78 -8.82
CA ASN A 280 -21.82 5.13 -9.78
C ASN A 280 -23.00 5.86 -9.15
N ASP A 281 -23.41 5.48 -7.91
CA ASP A 281 -24.54 6.16 -7.26
C ASP A 281 -24.10 7.42 -6.51
N LEU A 282 -22.92 7.41 -5.84
CA LEU A 282 -22.48 8.52 -5.01
C LEU A 282 -21.41 9.42 -5.64
N GLY A 283 -20.63 8.94 -6.60
CA GLY A 283 -19.67 9.74 -7.36
C GLY A 283 -18.28 9.87 -6.69
N PHE A 284 -17.87 8.93 -5.82
CA PHE A 284 -16.48 8.89 -5.36
C PHE A 284 -15.52 8.65 -6.53
N ALA A 285 -14.35 9.26 -6.48
CA ALA A 285 -13.33 9.10 -7.52
C ALA A 285 -12.65 7.73 -7.46
N GLU A 286 -12.51 7.17 -6.25
CA GLU A 286 -11.89 5.87 -6.04
C GLU A 286 -12.43 5.17 -4.80
N VAL A 287 -12.31 3.83 -4.80
CA VAL A 287 -12.69 2.97 -3.67
C VAL A 287 -11.55 2.04 -3.33
N GLY A 288 -11.11 2.08 -2.06
CA GLY A 288 -10.11 1.18 -1.50
C GLY A 288 -10.73 0.21 -0.48
N PHE A 289 -10.58 -1.08 -0.73
CA PHE A 289 -11.08 -2.14 0.14
C PHE A 289 -9.99 -2.68 1.06
N ALA A 290 -10.32 -2.89 2.33
CA ALA A 290 -9.44 -3.56 3.27
C ALA A 290 -10.24 -4.56 4.12
N PRO A 291 -9.84 -5.84 4.16
CA PRO A 291 -10.31 -6.73 5.19
C PRO A 291 -10.02 -6.16 6.58
N VAL A 292 -10.93 -6.35 7.51
CA VAL A 292 -10.68 -6.00 8.91
C VAL A 292 -9.52 -6.85 9.44
N THR A 293 -8.65 -6.20 10.19
CA THR A 293 -7.54 -6.84 10.87
C THR A 293 -7.72 -6.62 12.36
N SER A 294 -8.51 -7.46 13.00
CA SER A 294 -8.68 -7.48 14.44
C SER A 294 -8.06 -8.77 14.99
N GLY A 295 -7.30 -8.66 16.08
CA GLY A 295 -6.61 -9.80 16.69
C GLY A 295 -7.56 -10.89 17.17
N ASP A 296 -7.81 -10.92 18.46
CA ASP A 296 -8.66 -11.95 19.09
C ASP A 296 -10.16 -11.82 18.78
N ILE A 297 -10.61 -10.71 18.18
CA ILE A 297 -12.01 -10.54 17.82
C ILE A 297 -12.30 -11.25 16.50
N SER A 298 -12.21 -12.57 16.55
CA SER A 298 -12.46 -13.48 15.42
C SER A 298 -13.84 -13.29 14.76
N SER A 299 -14.81 -12.68 15.47
CA SER A 299 -16.16 -12.44 14.96
C SER A 299 -16.22 -11.50 13.76
N PHE A 300 -15.24 -10.58 13.60
CA PHE A 300 -15.18 -9.66 12.46
C PHE A 300 -14.27 -10.13 11.34
N ASN A 301 -13.32 -11.02 11.63
CA ASN A 301 -12.38 -11.49 10.63
C ASN A 301 -13.09 -12.37 9.60
N LEU A 302 -12.77 -12.18 8.33
CA LEU A 302 -13.22 -13.04 7.25
C LEU A 302 -12.71 -14.47 7.48
N THR A 303 -13.56 -15.43 7.24
CA THR A 303 -13.19 -16.85 7.22
C THR A 303 -12.33 -17.14 5.98
N GLU A 304 -11.66 -18.30 5.96
CA GLU A 304 -10.87 -18.73 4.81
C GLU A 304 -11.72 -18.81 3.53
N SER A 305 -12.94 -19.36 3.62
CA SER A 305 -13.87 -19.41 2.48
C SER A 305 -14.33 -18.03 1.99
N GLU A 306 -14.53 -17.09 2.92
CA GLU A 306 -14.87 -15.72 2.57
C GLU A 306 -13.68 -14.99 1.95
N LEU A 307 -12.45 -15.25 2.36
CA LEU A 307 -11.26 -14.71 1.71
C LEU A 307 -11.13 -15.23 0.27
N VAL A 308 -11.35 -16.53 0.03
CA VAL A 308 -11.38 -17.10 -1.33
C VAL A 308 -12.44 -16.38 -2.18
N THR A 309 -13.65 -16.21 -1.66
CA THR A 309 -14.74 -15.50 -2.33
C THR A 309 -14.36 -14.04 -2.61
N LEU A 310 -13.79 -13.35 -1.62
CA LEU A 310 -13.38 -11.96 -1.74
C LEU A 310 -12.34 -11.75 -2.85
N PHE A 311 -11.29 -12.58 -2.89
CA PHE A 311 -10.27 -12.48 -3.95
C PHE A 311 -10.85 -12.84 -5.32
N GLY A 312 -11.81 -13.75 -5.39
CA GLY A 312 -12.60 -14.03 -6.59
C GLY A 312 -13.36 -12.79 -7.08
N ASN A 313 -14.02 -12.09 -6.18
CA ASN A 313 -14.77 -10.86 -6.46
C ASN A 313 -13.83 -9.68 -6.80
N PHE A 314 -12.65 -9.59 -6.17
CA PHE A 314 -11.62 -8.63 -6.59
C PHE A 314 -11.16 -8.88 -8.04
N LYS A 315 -10.97 -10.14 -8.43
CA LYS A 315 -10.63 -10.46 -9.83
C LYS A 315 -11.79 -10.15 -10.79
N ALA A 316 -13.05 -10.34 -10.37
CA ALA A 316 -14.22 -9.97 -11.18
C ALA A 316 -14.28 -8.46 -11.42
N LEU A 317 -14.15 -7.64 -10.37
CA LEU A 317 -14.06 -6.18 -10.50
C LEU A 317 -12.79 -5.77 -11.28
N GLY A 318 -11.70 -6.50 -11.13
CA GLY A 318 -10.46 -6.29 -11.88
C GLY A 318 -10.60 -6.53 -13.39
N ARG A 319 -11.46 -7.47 -13.82
CA ARG A 319 -11.79 -7.63 -15.24
C ARG A 319 -12.58 -6.45 -15.77
N ARG A 320 -13.53 -5.92 -14.99
CA ARG A 320 -14.24 -4.66 -15.35
C ARG A 320 -13.26 -3.48 -15.46
N TYR A 321 -12.27 -3.43 -14.57
CA TYR A 321 -11.19 -2.43 -14.65
C TYR A 321 -10.39 -2.57 -15.93
N LEU A 322 -9.99 -3.79 -16.32
CA LEU A 322 -9.30 -4.04 -17.59
C LEU A 322 -10.14 -3.58 -18.78
N ASP A 323 -11.41 -3.98 -18.86
CA ASP A 323 -12.31 -3.59 -19.95
C ASP A 323 -12.46 -2.06 -20.11
N ALA A 324 -12.45 -1.33 -19.00
CA ALA A 324 -12.46 0.12 -18.99
C ALA A 324 -11.10 0.71 -19.38
N ALA A 325 -10.00 0.17 -18.82
CA ALA A 325 -8.64 0.62 -19.10
C ALA A 325 -8.29 0.47 -20.60
N LEU A 326 -8.75 -0.59 -21.26
CA LEU A 326 -8.60 -0.77 -22.71
C LEU A 326 -9.33 0.31 -23.53
N LYS A 327 -10.32 0.99 -22.95
CA LYS A 327 -11.02 2.15 -23.53
C LYS A 327 -10.43 3.50 -23.06
N GLY A 328 -9.40 3.49 -22.21
CA GLY A 328 -8.77 4.68 -21.65
C GLY A 328 -9.44 5.22 -20.38
N GLU A 329 -10.32 4.45 -19.74
CA GLU A 329 -11.09 4.88 -18.58
C GLU A 329 -10.54 4.25 -17.29
N ASN A 330 -10.34 5.07 -16.23
CA ASN A 330 -10.02 4.59 -14.89
C ASN A 330 -11.28 4.56 -14.04
N ILE A 331 -11.70 3.39 -13.62
CA ILE A 331 -12.91 3.19 -12.82
C ILE A 331 -12.72 3.33 -11.31
N GLY A 332 -11.54 3.75 -10.84
CA GLY A 332 -11.34 4.03 -9.42
C GLY A 332 -11.26 2.80 -8.50
N PHE A 333 -10.89 1.63 -8.99
CA PHE A 333 -10.61 0.46 -8.15
C PHE A 333 -9.18 0.52 -7.59
N SER A 334 -9.00 1.17 -6.45
CA SER A 334 -7.68 1.51 -5.87
C SER A 334 -6.79 0.30 -5.62
N ASN A 335 -7.33 -0.86 -5.21
CA ASN A 335 -6.53 -2.05 -4.92
C ASN A 335 -5.78 -2.57 -6.14
N LEU A 336 -6.45 -2.63 -7.30
CA LEU A 336 -5.80 -3.05 -8.53
C LEU A 336 -4.91 -1.94 -9.09
N HIS A 337 -5.40 -0.70 -9.09
CA HIS A 337 -4.64 0.45 -9.58
C HIS A 337 -3.28 0.60 -8.88
N GLN A 338 -3.24 0.41 -7.56
CA GLN A 338 -1.99 0.42 -6.79
C GLN A 338 -1.06 -0.74 -7.17
N LEU A 339 -1.60 -1.95 -7.37
CA LEU A 339 -0.81 -3.10 -7.81
C LEU A 339 -0.18 -2.86 -9.19
N LEU A 340 -0.96 -2.32 -10.15
CA LEU A 340 -0.44 -1.97 -11.49
C LEU A 340 0.64 -0.87 -11.41
N THR A 341 0.48 0.10 -10.50
CA THR A 341 1.48 1.13 -10.24
C THR A 341 2.78 0.51 -9.70
N ASP A 342 2.69 -0.37 -8.71
CA ASP A 342 3.85 -1.07 -8.13
C ASP A 342 4.61 -1.90 -9.18
N ILE A 343 3.88 -2.58 -10.09
CA ILE A 343 4.46 -3.36 -11.19
C ILE A 343 5.13 -2.42 -12.21
N HIS A 344 4.44 -1.36 -12.62
CA HIS A 344 4.96 -0.41 -13.62
C HIS A 344 6.24 0.29 -13.14
N GLU A 345 6.29 0.68 -11.89
CA GLU A 345 7.43 1.36 -11.29
C GLU A 345 8.58 0.42 -10.92
N GLY A 346 8.40 -0.90 -11.06
CA GLY A 346 9.39 -1.88 -10.63
C GLY A 346 9.66 -1.79 -9.13
N HIS A 347 8.64 -1.49 -8.34
CA HIS A 347 8.79 -1.28 -6.90
C HIS A 347 9.33 -2.54 -6.22
N LYS A 348 10.42 -2.34 -5.45
CA LYS A 348 10.97 -3.35 -4.55
C LYS A 348 10.56 -2.98 -3.13
N LYS A 349 9.43 -3.49 -2.69
CA LYS A 349 8.97 -3.29 -1.30
C LYS A 349 9.83 -4.14 -0.36
N SER A 350 10.86 -3.54 0.19
CA SER A 350 11.65 -4.18 1.25
C SER A 350 10.84 -4.34 2.53
N LEU A 351 10.04 -3.34 2.88
CA LEU A 351 9.14 -3.32 4.03
C LEU A 351 7.67 -3.19 3.59
N PRO A 352 6.71 -3.66 4.42
CA PRO A 352 5.29 -3.73 4.03
C PRO A 352 4.66 -2.37 3.67
N CYS A 353 5.10 -1.32 4.34
CA CYS A 353 4.61 0.04 4.15
C CYS A 353 5.64 1.06 4.65
N GLY A 354 5.31 2.34 4.60
CA GLY A 354 6.18 3.42 5.09
C GLY A 354 6.30 3.54 6.62
N ALA A 355 5.59 2.72 7.40
CA ALA A 355 5.62 2.76 8.85
C ALA A 355 7.04 2.54 9.41
N GLY A 356 7.51 3.46 10.24
CA GLY A 356 8.86 3.49 10.78
C GLY A 356 9.94 3.96 9.81
N LEU A 357 9.77 3.79 8.49
CA LEU A 357 10.77 4.17 7.50
C LEU A 357 10.55 5.61 6.99
N LYS A 358 9.32 5.93 6.61
CA LYS A 358 8.91 7.23 6.07
C LYS A 358 7.90 7.96 6.94
N MET A 359 7.21 7.25 7.83
CA MET A 359 6.21 7.85 8.70
C MET A 359 6.25 7.29 10.12
N LEU A 360 5.91 8.13 11.09
CA LEU A 360 5.57 7.77 12.46
C LEU A 360 4.22 8.37 12.85
N ALA A 361 3.53 7.75 13.79
CA ALA A 361 2.31 8.30 14.36
C ALA A 361 2.60 8.85 15.76
N VAL A 362 2.04 10.02 16.04
CA VAL A 362 2.18 10.71 17.33
C VAL A 362 0.85 10.67 18.06
N ASP A 363 0.87 10.24 19.30
CA ASP A 363 -0.30 10.28 20.17
C ASP A 363 -0.44 11.64 20.89
N TYR A 364 -1.49 11.79 21.69
CA TYR A 364 -1.76 13.03 22.42
C TYR A 364 -0.71 13.40 23.50
N LYS A 365 0.17 12.44 23.90
CA LYS A 365 1.27 12.65 24.83
C LYS A 365 2.60 12.96 24.13
N GLY A 366 2.62 12.90 22.79
CA GLY A 366 3.82 13.03 22.00
C GLY A 366 4.62 11.74 21.82
N GLU A 367 4.09 10.59 22.24
CA GLU A 367 4.74 9.29 22.06
C GLU A 367 4.76 8.89 20.59
N LEU A 368 5.92 8.40 20.12
CA LEU A 368 6.17 8.02 18.74
C LEU A 368 5.83 6.54 18.53
N ASN A 369 4.78 6.29 17.83
CA ASN A 369 4.28 4.94 17.49
C ASN A 369 4.65 4.59 16.05
N LEU A 370 4.85 3.30 15.77
CA LEU A 370 5.17 2.80 14.41
C LEU A 370 4.16 3.30 13.36
N CYS A 371 2.88 3.21 13.65
CA CYS A 371 1.82 3.82 12.85
C CYS A 371 0.58 4.10 13.74
N HIS A 372 -0.42 4.78 13.18
CA HIS A 372 -1.65 5.14 13.90
C HIS A 372 -2.42 3.95 14.49
N ARG A 373 -2.21 2.73 13.99
CA ARG A 373 -2.85 1.52 14.53
C ARG A 373 -2.23 1.03 15.83
N PHE A 374 -0.99 1.40 16.11
CA PHE A 374 -0.29 1.03 17.35
C PHE A 374 -0.47 2.04 18.48
N THR A 375 -1.12 3.17 18.23
CA THR A 375 -1.42 4.16 19.27
C THR A 375 -2.26 3.51 20.37
N GLY A 376 -1.74 3.48 21.59
CA GLY A 376 -2.36 2.83 22.72
C GLY A 376 -2.17 1.30 22.80
N SER A 377 -1.41 0.69 21.89
CA SER A 377 -1.05 -0.73 21.95
C SER A 377 0.05 -1.01 22.98
N SER A 378 0.32 -2.28 23.24
CA SER A 378 1.46 -2.70 24.07
C SER A 378 2.80 -2.74 23.34
N LEU A 379 2.83 -2.39 22.02
CA LEU A 379 4.07 -2.27 21.29
C LEU A 379 4.89 -1.10 21.85
N PRO A 380 6.20 -1.25 22.10
CA PRO A 380 7.05 -0.16 22.55
C PRO A 380 7.01 1.05 21.60
N THR A 381 7.08 2.25 22.17
CA THR A 381 7.20 3.49 21.42
C THR A 381 8.66 3.75 21.03
N PHE A 382 8.87 4.56 20.00
CA PHE A 382 10.19 4.89 19.44
C PHE A 382 10.62 6.30 19.84
N GLY A 383 10.40 6.67 21.11
CA GLY A 383 10.72 7.97 21.66
C GLY A 383 9.49 8.89 21.81
N ASN A 384 9.75 10.19 21.97
CA ASN A 384 8.72 11.20 22.20
C ASN A 384 9.12 12.51 21.53
N VAL A 385 8.16 13.25 20.98
CA VAL A 385 8.39 14.54 20.28
C VAL A 385 8.93 15.65 21.18
N HIS A 386 8.75 15.55 22.49
CA HIS A 386 9.30 16.47 23.50
C HIS A 386 10.69 16.05 24.01
N GLY A 387 11.22 14.95 23.51
CA GLY A 387 12.53 14.41 23.79
C GLY A 387 13.26 14.06 22.50
N GLU A 388 13.66 12.81 22.35
CA GLU A 388 14.39 12.34 21.19
C GLU A 388 13.66 11.18 20.50
N VAL A 389 13.87 11.05 19.20
CA VAL A 389 13.48 9.85 18.43
C VAL A 389 14.48 8.75 18.75
N ASP A 390 14.02 7.60 19.22
CA ASP A 390 14.86 6.42 19.41
C ASP A 390 15.14 5.74 18.06
N ASN A 391 16.03 6.36 17.28
CA ASN A 391 16.43 5.85 15.98
C ASN A 391 17.12 4.48 16.06
N ALA A 392 17.76 4.15 17.20
CA ALA A 392 18.42 2.86 17.37
C ALA A 392 17.40 1.73 17.43
N SER A 393 16.43 1.82 18.34
CA SER A 393 15.34 0.84 18.44
C SER A 393 14.48 0.79 17.16
N LEU A 394 14.24 1.93 16.51
CA LEU A 394 13.47 1.99 15.28
C LEU A 394 14.18 1.27 14.12
N THR A 395 15.46 1.53 13.92
CA THR A 395 16.25 0.89 12.85
C THR A 395 16.49 -0.60 13.13
N GLU A 396 16.64 -1.01 14.39
CA GLU A 396 16.69 -2.41 14.81
C GLU A 396 15.39 -3.11 14.47
N PHE A 397 14.24 -2.57 14.89
CA PHE A 397 12.91 -3.08 14.58
C PHE A 397 12.70 -3.29 13.08
N LEU A 398 13.05 -2.28 12.26
CA LEU A 398 12.91 -2.36 10.81
C LEU A 398 13.87 -3.39 10.20
N SER A 399 15.07 -3.51 10.74
CA SER A 399 16.09 -4.47 10.27
C SER A 399 15.68 -5.92 10.55
N GLU A 400 15.05 -6.19 11.70
CA GLU A 400 14.47 -7.50 12.01
C GLU A 400 13.38 -7.89 10.99
N ARG A 401 12.54 -6.95 10.57
CA ARG A 401 11.52 -7.20 9.55
C ARG A 401 12.12 -7.41 8.15
N LEU A 402 13.27 -6.82 7.86
CA LEU A 402 13.99 -7.07 6.60
C LEU A 402 14.58 -8.46 6.55
N ASP A 403 15.04 -9.01 7.68
CA ASP A 403 15.57 -10.36 7.75
C ASP A 403 14.47 -11.39 7.53
N ARG A 404 14.45 -11.96 6.33
CA ARG A 404 13.51 -12.99 5.91
C ARG A 404 14.15 -14.37 5.83
N SER A 405 15.38 -14.53 6.31
CA SER A 405 16.18 -15.76 6.20
C SER A 405 15.48 -16.99 6.78
N ASN A 406 14.70 -16.81 7.85
CA ASN A 406 13.95 -17.86 8.53
C ASN A 406 12.49 -17.96 8.10
N THR A 407 12.10 -17.33 6.99
CA THR A 407 10.73 -17.30 6.49
C THR A 407 10.69 -17.79 5.05
N GLY A 408 9.59 -18.36 4.60
CA GLY A 408 9.37 -18.69 3.19
C GLY A 408 9.22 -17.46 2.28
N CYS A 409 9.31 -16.27 2.82
CA CYS A 409 9.17 -15.03 2.06
C CYS A 409 10.40 -14.72 1.19
N GLN A 410 11.58 -15.21 1.56
CA GLN A 410 12.83 -14.93 0.84
C GLN A 410 12.80 -15.42 -0.60
N THR A 411 12.24 -16.61 -0.84
CA THR A 411 12.13 -17.23 -2.17
C THR A 411 10.76 -17.06 -2.81
N CYS A 412 9.86 -16.30 -2.17
CA CYS A 412 8.49 -16.11 -2.68
C CYS A 412 8.50 -15.28 -3.97
N ARG A 413 7.74 -15.73 -5.01
CA ARG A 413 7.65 -15.04 -6.30
C ARG A 413 7.10 -13.61 -6.24
N ILE A 414 6.40 -13.24 -5.17
CA ILE A 414 5.86 -11.89 -4.97
C ILE A 414 6.59 -11.12 -3.84
N ARG A 415 7.79 -11.54 -3.47
CA ARG A 415 8.54 -11.01 -2.31
C ARG A 415 8.77 -9.50 -2.35
N ASN A 416 8.88 -8.93 -3.54
CA ASN A 416 9.08 -7.49 -3.75
C ASN A 416 7.77 -6.68 -3.79
N LEU A 417 6.61 -7.34 -3.85
CA LEU A 417 5.30 -6.69 -3.88
C LEU A 417 4.52 -6.86 -2.57
N CYS A 418 4.79 -7.93 -1.79
CA CYS A 418 4.08 -8.24 -0.54
C CYS A 418 4.82 -7.81 0.72
N SER A 419 6.12 -8.09 0.84
CA SER A 419 6.95 -7.81 2.03
C SER A 419 6.45 -8.41 3.35
N GLY A 420 5.71 -9.52 3.28
CA GLY A 420 5.21 -10.25 4.45
C GLY A 420 3.94 -9.67 5.10
N GLY A 421 3.30 -8.65 4.53
CA GLY A 421 2.03 -8.10 5.01
C GLY A 421 2.15 -7.05 6.12
N CYS A 422 1.01 -6.59 6.63
CA CYS A 422 0.91 -5.48 7.57
C CYS A 422 1.46 -5.82 8.97
N TYR A 423 2.30 -4.95 9.54
CA TYR A 423 2.80 -5.05 10.92
C TYR A 423 1.70 -5.21 11.96
N HIS A 424 0.65 -4.39 11.86
CA HIS A 424 -0.44 -4.42 12.81
C HIS A 424 -1.25 -5.71 12.70
N GLU A 425 -1.46 -6.24 11.51
CA GLU A 425 -2.12 -7.53 11.32
C GLU A 425 -1.30 -8.68 11.91
N SER A 426 0.02 -8.65 11.69
CA SER A 426 0.95 -9.60 12.31
C SER A 426 0.87 -9.55 13.83
N TYR A 427 0.98 -8.35 14.40
CA TYR A 427 0.87 -8.13 15.85
C TYR A 427 -0.49 -8.60 16.40
N SER A 428 -1.58 -8.23 15.75
CA SER A 428 -2.93 -8.60 16.19
C SER A 428 -3.18 -10.11 16.16
N ARG A 429 -2.61 -10.83 15.19
CA ARG A 429 -2.82 -12.28 15.04
C ARG A 429 -1.84 -13.13 15.81
N TYR A 430 -0.59 -12.69 15.91
CA TYR A 430 0.50 -13.52 16.42
C TYR A 430 1.16 -12.94 17.68
N GLY A 431 0.75 -11.74 18.12
CA GLY A 431 1.43 -11.00 19.19
C GLY A 431 2.81 -10.46 18.80
N ASP A 432 3.22 -10.68 17.54
CA ASP A 432 4.53 -10.32 17.02
C ASP A 432 4.39 -9.55 15.70
N PRO A 433 4.78 -8.25 15.65
CA PRO A 433 4.72 -7.45 14.43
C PRO A 433 5.74 -7.88 13.38
N GLN A 434 6.76 -8.66 13.74
CA GLN A 434 7.79 -9.17 12.82
C GLN A 434 7.33 -10.40 12.05
N HIS A 435 6.32 -11.13 12.56
CA HIS A 435 5.83 -12.34 11.96
C HIS A 435 5.13 -12.06 10.61
N PRO A 436 5.48 -12.74 9.51
CA PRO A 436 4.76 -12.59 8.24
C PRO A 436 3.31 -13.11 8.32
N ASN A 437 2.41 -12.48 7.57
CA ASN A 437 1.01 -12.89 7.47
C ASN A 437 0.84 -14.04 6.46
N TYR A 438 0.80 -15.27 6.93
CA TYR A 438 0.74 -16.45 6.05
C TYR A 438 -0.69 -16.87 5.64
N HIS A 439 -1.71 -16.47 6.35
CA HIS A 439 -3.06 -17.01 6.24
C HIS A 439 -3.77 -16.78 4.89
N TYR A 440 -3.27 -15.89 4.03
CA TYR A 440 -3.79 -15.67 2.67
C TYR A 440 -2.70 -15.58 1.60
N CYS A 441 -1.53 -16.16 1.85
CA CYS A 441 -0.38 -16.08 0.92
C CYS A 441 -0.72 -16.58 -0.50
N GLU A 442 -1.43 -17.71 -0.63
CA GLU A 442 -1.80 -18.24 -1.94
C GLU A 442 -2.74 -17.27 -2.68
N LEU A 443 -3.74 -16.75 -1.99
CA LEU A 443 -4.69 -15.80 -2.56
C LEU A 443 -4.01 -14.52 -3.01
N LEU A 444 -3.01 -14.06 -2.25
CA LEU A 444 -2.24 -12.87 -2.60
C LEU A 444 -1.30 -13.12 -3.79
N ARG A 445 -0.67 -14.31 -3.88
CA ARG A 445 0.11 -14.71 -5.05
C ARG A 445 -0.77 -14.72 -6.32
N ASP A 446 -1.93 -15.32 -6.23
CA ASP A 446 -2.93 -15.37 -7.31
C ASP A 446 -3.44 -13.98 -7.70
N TRP A 447 -3.55 -13.06 -6.73
CA TRP A 447 -3.93 -11.67 -6.97
C TRP A 447 -2.84 -10.91 -7.73
N VAL A 448 -1.57 -11.12 -7.36
CA VAL A 448 -0.43 -10.50 -8.06
C VAL A 448 -0.31 -11.07 -9.47
N ASP A 449 -0.46 -12.38 -9.65
CA ASP A 449 -0.43 -13.02 -10.98
C ASP A 449 -1.54 -12.44 -11.88
N PHE A 450 -2.75 -12.26 -11.34
CA PHE A 450 -3.84 -11.57 -12.04
C PHE A 450 -3.48 -10.11 -12.39
N GLY A 451 -2.84 -9.39 -11.47
CA GLY A 451 -2.38 -8.01 -11.74
C GLY A 451 -1.33 -7.94 -12.84
N ILE A 452 -0.42 -8.90 -12.92
CA ILE A 452 0.58 -8.99 -13.99
C ILE A 452 -0.11 -9.24 -15.35
N ASP A 453 -1.09 -10.15 -15.40
CA ASP A 453 -1.90 -10.41 -16.60
C ASP A 453 -2.64 -9.14 -17.07
N VAL A 454 -3.31 -8.44 -16.16
CA VAL A 454 -4.00 -7.18 -16.46
C VAL A 454 -3.03 -6.12 -16.97
N TYR A 455 -1.88 -5.95 -16.29
CA TYR A 455 -0.85 -4.99 -16.69
C TYR A 455 -0.33 -5.28 -18.11
N ALA A 456 0.01 -6.53 -18.40
CA ALA A 456 0.50 -6.93 -19.71
C ALA A 456 -0.52 -6.66 -20.82
N LYS A 457 -1.80 -6.98 -20.59
CA LYS A 457 -2.88 -6.71 -21.55
C LYS A 457 -3.07 -5.23 -21.83
N ILE A 458 -2.99 -4.40 -20.81
CA ILE A 458 -3.05 -2.93 -20.98
C ILE A 458 -1.84 -2.44 -21.78
N MET A 459 -0.62 -2.88 -21.41
CA MET A 459 0.60 -2.50 -22.12
C MET A 459 0.59 -2.90 -23.60
N ASN A 460 0.04 -4.08 -23.92
CA ASN A 460 -0.04 -4.57 -25.29
C ASN A 460 -1.11 -3.84 -26.11
N SER A 461 -2.23 -3.43 -25.51
CA SER A 461 -3.41 -2.95 -26.24
C SER A 461 -3.69 -1.46 -26.08
N ASN A 462 -3.38 -0.87 -24.94
CA ASN A 462 -3.56 0.56 -24.66
C ASN A 462 -2.50 1.09 -23.67
N PRO A 463 -1.20 1.19 -24.06
CA PRO A 463 -0.14 1.69 -23.17
C PRO A 463 -0.35 3.15 -22.75
N GLU A 464 -1.12 3.93 -23.49
CA GLU A 464 -1.44 5.32 -23.13
C GLU A 464 -2.21 5.41 -21.80
N PHE A 465 -3.00 4.38 -21.46
CA PHE A 465 -3.66 4.32 -20.16
C PHE A 465 -2.66 4.40 -18.99
N ILE A 466 -1.54 3.71 -19.10
CA ILE A 466 -0.47 3.74 -18.09
C ILE A 466 0.10 5.15 -17.95
N THR A 467 0.40 5.80 -19.09
CA THR A 467 0.93 7.16 -19.10
C THR A 467 -0.03 8.18 -18.49
N HIS A 468 -1.32 8.06 -18.76
CA HIS A 468 -2.32 9.02 -18.29
C HIS A 468 -2.80 8.80 -16.86
N HIS A 469 -2.85 7.56 -16.39
CA HIS A 469 -3.50 7.23 -15.12
C HIS A 469 -2.56 6.69 -14.04
N ILE A 470 -1.43 6.07 -14.40
CA ILE A 470 -0.49 5.46 -13.44
C ILE A 470 0.69 6.38 -13.17
N VAL A 471 1.35 6.87 -14.20
CA VAL A 471 2.53 7.77 -14.08
C VAL A 471 2.24 9.06 -13.29
N PRO A 472 1.09 9.74 -13.44
CA PRO A 472 0.86 11.03 -12.77
C PRO A 472 0.77 10.96 -11.23
N ARG A 473 0.64 9.80 -10.62
CA ARG A 473 0.60 9.69 -9.15
C ARG A 473 1.86 10.19 -8.42
N LYS A 474 2.98 10.32 -9.13
CA LYS A 474 4.23 10.87 -8.57
C LYS A 474 4.32 12.39 -8.55
N VAL A 475 3.42 13.08 -9.25
CA VAL A 475 3.54 14.52 -9.53
C VAL A 475 2.63 15.37 -8.64
N HIS A 476 1.85 14.76 -7.76
CA HIS A 476 0.86 15.49 -6.92
C HIS A 476 1.13 15.40 -5.46
#